data_3d6e19fbdc4ef39af8056c818596bc49
#
_entry.id   3d6e19fbdc4ef39af8056c818596bc49
#
_cell.length_a   1.000
_cell.length_b   1.000
_cell.length_c   1.000
_cell.angle_alpha   90.00
_cell.angle_beta   90.00
_cell.angle_gamma   90.00
#
_symmetry.space_group_name_H-M   'P 1'
#
loop_
_entity.id
_entity.type
_entity.pdbx_description
1 polymer ?
#
loop_
_entity_poly.entity_id
_entity_poly.type
_entity_poly.pdbx_seq_one_letter_code
_entity_poly.pdbx_strand_id
1 'polypeptide(L)'
;MALINNVNFTRFSRFGVNLGRLTYTAATHEEATDGTDELKITCDEDLTKGERLVWLDRQGVVHEHIVDEIERLHDADGKPYTSVTCINSINETWDDYIEDKRPSGSAAVALASILAGTRWEVGNCDQPGGASHTFYHISVREGLSDLLKTWGGELETVIETDG
;
A
#
# COMPACT_ATOMS: atom_id res chain seq x y z
N MET A 1 -13.20 -10.59 5.16
CA MET A 1 -13.59 -9.91 3.89
C MET A 1 -14.88 -9.13 4.12
N ALA A 2 -14.85 -7.83 3.96
CA ALA A 2 -16.02 -6.96 4.12
C ALA A 2 -16.47 -6.41 2.76
N LEU A 3 -17.79 -6.49 2.49
CA LEU A 3 -18.38 -5.86 1.31
C LEU A 3 -18.37 -4.33 1.49
N ILE A 4 -17.80 -3.61 0.55
CA ILE A 4 -17.74 -2.15 0.55
C ILE A 4 -18.81 -1.64 -0.41
N ASN A 5 -19.80 -0.94 0.15
CA ASN A 5 -20.85 -0.31 -0.64
C ASN A 5 -20.77 1.22 -0.49
N ASN A 6 -21.01 1.94 -1.58
CA ASN A 6 -21.08 3.42 -1.61
C ASN A 6 -19.76 4.13 -1.26
N VAL A 7 -18.62 3.53 -1.55
CA VAL A 7 -17.32 4.16 -1.43
C VAL A 7 -16.92 4.77 -2.77
N ASN A 8 -16.24 5.89 -2.73
CA ASN A 8 -15.67 6.53 -3.91
C ASN A 8 -14.20 6.16 -4.04
N PHE A 9 -13.84 5.52 -5.12
CA PHE A 9 -12.44 5.27 -5.46
C PHE A 9 -11.96 6.34 -6.43
N THR A 10 -10.92 7.08 -6.06
CA THR A 10 -10.21 7.99 -6.96
C THR A 10 -9.00 7.25 -7.54
N ARG A 11 -8.90 7.26 -8.87
CA ARG A 11 -7.81 6.61 -9.60
C ARG A 11 -6.66 7.57 -9.80
N PHE A 12 -5.46 7.08 -9.59
CA PHE A 12 -4.22 7.76 -9.97
C PHE A 12 -3.36 6.83 -10.82
N SER A 13 -2.63 7.39 -11.77
CA SER A 13 -1.59 6.64 -12.46
C SER A 13 -0.51 6.21 -11.47
N ARG A 14 0.34 5.26 -11.86
CA ARG A 14 1.51 4.88 -11.05
C ARG A 14 2.45 6.07 -10.73
N PHE A 15 2.35 7.15 -11.47
CA PHE A 15 3.13 8.38 -11.31
C PHE A 15 2.37 9.49 -10.56
N GLY A 16 1.21 9.20 -10.00
CA GLY A 16 0.41 10.15 -9.20
C GLY A 16 -0.48 11.09 -10.00
N VAL A 17 -0.66 10.88 -11.31
CA VAL A 17 -1.60 11.69 -12.10
C VAL A 17 -3.02 11.26 -11.81
N ASN A 18 -3.89 12.19 -11.40
CA ASN A 18 -5.31 11.92 -11.16
C ASN A 18 -6.02 11.53 -12.47
N LEU A 19 -6.60 10.33 -12.49
CA LEU A 19 -7.33 9.76 -13.63
C LEU A 19 -8.86 9.84 -13.45
N GLY A 20 -9.33 10.44 -12.36
CA GLY A 20 -10.73 10.57 -12.04
C GLY A 20 -11.27 9.46 -11.14
N ARG A 21 -12.61 9.37 -11.11
CA ARG A 21 -13.31 8.42 -10.25
C ARG A 21 -13.53 7.09 -10.99
N LEU A 22 -13.33 5.98 -10.27
CA LEU A 22 -13.65 4.65 -10.76
C LEU A 22 -15.15 4.36 -10.64
N THR A 23 -15.76 3.87 -11.70
CA THR A 23 -17.11 3.29 -11.68
C THR A 23 -16.98 1.77 -11.49
N TYR A 24 -17.59 1.24 -10.45
CA TYR A 24 -17.49 -0.18 -10.10
C TYR A 24 -18.86 -0.78 -9.78
N THR A 25 -18.97 -2.10 -9.90
CA THR A 25 -20.20 -2.85 -9.61
C THR A 25 -20.14 -3.55 -8.24
N ALA A 26 -18.96 -3.98 -7.82
CA ALA A 26 -18.73 -4.59 -6.53
C ALA A 26 -17.33 -4.29 -6.03
N ALA A 27 -17.17 -4.16 -4.71
CA ALA A 27 -15.88 -4.05 -4.06
C ALA A 27 -15.90 -4.77 -2.70
N THR A 28 -14.79 -5.43 -2.38
CA THR A 28 -14.57 -6.06 -1.08
C THR A 28 -13.19 -5.70 -0.57
N HIS A 29 -13.08 -5.48 0.73
CA HIS A 29 -11.82 -5.22 1.42
C HIS A 29 -11.60 -6.28 2.49
N GLU A 30 -10.39 -6.79 2.55
CA GLU A 30 -9.93 -7.74 3.56
C GLU A 30 -8.66 -7.21 4.21
N GLU A 31 -8.74 -7.00 5.51
CA GLU A 31 -7.61 -6.65 6.34
C GLU A 31 -7.48 -7.68 7.45
N ALA A 32 -6.30 -8.22 7.67
CA ALA A 32 -6.03 -9.22 8.67
C ALA A 32 -4.75 -8.92 9.46
N THR A 33 -4.69 -9.45 10.67
CA THR A 33 -3.55 -9.25 11.59
C THR A 33 -2.25 -9.90 11.12
N ASP A 34 -2.30 -10.75 10.11
CA ASP A 34 -1.13 -11.34 9.46
C ASP A 34 -0.46 -10.41 8.44
N GLY A 35 -1.00 -9.20 8.26
CA GLY A 35 -0.52 -8.19 7.33
C GLY A 35 -1.21 -8.24 5.95
N THR A 36 -2.23 -9.09 5.77
CA THR A 36 -3.07 -9.06 4.59
C THR A 36 -3.89 -7.78 4.58
N ASP A 37 -3.78 -7.01 3.48
CA ASP A 37 -4.60 -5.84 3.21
C ASP A 37 -4.84 -5.81 1.70
N GLU A 38 -5.99 -6.33 1.29
CA GLU A 38 -6.34 -6.60 -0.09
C GLU A 38 -7.71 -6.01 -0.44
N LEU A 39 -7.76 -5.31 -1.56
CA LEU A 39 -8.97 -4.76 -2.13
C LEU A 39 -9.30 -5.46 -3.44
N LYS A 40 -10.49 -6.05 -3.56
CA LYS A 40 -10.99 -6.65 -4.80
C LYS A 40 -12.12 -5.80 -5.36
N ILE A 41 -12.03 -5.47 -6.65
CA ILE A 41 -13.02 -4.64 -7.35
C ILE A 41 -13.47 -5.34 -8.63
N THR A 42 -14.77 -5.29 -8.89
CA THR A 42 -15.37 -5.64 -10.18
C THR A 42 -15.88 -4.38 -10.84
N CYS A 43 -15.45 -4.12 -12.08
CA CYS A 43 -15.82 -2.94 -12.84
C CYS A 43 -15.89 -3.23 -14.35
N ASP A 44 -16.47 -2.30 -15.09
CA ASP A 44 -16.50 -2.33 -16.55
C ASP A 44 -15.37 -1.50 -17.19
N GLU A 45 -14.55 -0.85 -16.36
CA GLU A 45 -13.45 0.00 -16.82
C GLU A 45 -12.15 -0.79 -16.98
N ASP A 46 -11.32 -0.36 -17.93
CA ASP A 46 -9.95 -0.86 -18.04
C ASP A 46 -9.04 -0.16 -17.03
N LEU A 47 -8.39 -0.95 -16.18
CA LEU A 47 -7.33 -0.51 -15.29
C LEU A 47 -5.99 -1.04 -15.78
N THR A 48 -4.93 -0.40 -15.32
CA THR A 48 -3.55 -0.80 -15.62
C THR A 48 -2.83 -1.18 -14.34
N LYS A 49 -2.02 -2.24 -14.37
CA LYS A 49 -1.19 -2.64 -13.23
C LYS A 49 -0.31 -1.47 -12.79
N GLY A 50 -0.28 -1.23 -11.48
CA GLY A 50 0.42 -0.11 -10.85
C GLY A 50 -0.40 1.17 -10.71
N GLU A 51 -1.62 1.25 -11.25
CA GLU A 51 -2.55 2.33 -10.89
C GLU A 51 -2.85 2.29 -9.40
N ARG A 52 -3.12 3.44 -8.82
CA ARG A 52 -3.42 3.60 -7.40
C ARG A 52 -4.88 3.96 -7.22
N LEU A 53 -5.52 3.30 -6.27
CA LEU A 53 -6.90 3.56 -5.86
C LEU A 53 -6.89 4.12 -4.45
N VAL A 54 -7.28 5.39 -4.32
CA VAL A 54 -7.42 6.08 -3.03
C VAL A 54 -8.89 6.13 -2.67
N TRP A 55 -9.20 5.76 -1.44
CA TRP A 55 -10.58 5.73 -0.97
C TRP A 55 -10.67 5.96 0.55
N LEU A 56 -11.85 6.39 1.00
CA LEU A 56 -12.15 6.68 2.39
C LEU A 56 -13.10 5.61 2.91
N ASP A 57 -12.76 4.98 4.02
CA ASP A 57 -13.64 4.03 4.68
C ASP A 57 -14.76 4.73 5.47
N ARG A 58 -15.62 3.94 6.12
CA ARG A 58 -16.75 4.46 6.90
C ARG A 58 -16.30 5.14 8.20
N GLN A 59 -15.10 4.86 8.68
CA GLN A 59 -14.49 5.47 9.85
C GLN A 59 -13.77 6.78 9.51
N GLY A 60 -13.64 7.11 8.24
CA GLY A 60 -12.91 8.27 7.75
C GLY A 60 -11.41 8.04 7.60
N VAL A 61 -10.97 6.79 7.57
CA VAL A 61 -9.57 6.44 7.30
C VAL A 61 -9.35 6.40 5.79
N VAL A 62 -8.27 7.03 5.36
CA VAL A 62 -7.85 7.03 3.96
C VAL A 62 -7.00 5.80 3.69
N HIS A 63 -7.37 5.05 2.67
CA HIS A 63 -6.65 3.89 2.18
C HIS A 63 -6.11 4.14 0.77
N GLU A 64 -4.93 3.61 0.49
CA GLU A 64 -4.37 3.54 -0.85
C GLU A 64 -3.98 2.10 -1.17
N HIS A 65 -4.52 1.61 -2.29
CA HIS A 65 -4.19 0.29 -2.82
C HIS A 65 -3.65 0.41 -4.24
N ILE A 66 -2.74 -0.48 -4.59
CA ILE A 66 -2.13 -0.54 -5.92
C ILE A 66 -2.73 -1.73 -6.67
N VAL A 67 -3.12 -1.50 -7.92
CA VAL A 67 -3.60 -2.54 -8.84
C VAL A 67 -2.45 -3.52 -9.11
N ASP A 68 -2.62 -4.76 -8.67
CA ASP A 68 -1.62 -5.82 -8.81
C ASP A 68 -2.01 -6.85 -9.86
N GLU A 69 -3.22 -7.40 -9.77
CA GLU A 69 -3.74 -8.40 -10.71
C GLU A 69 -4.99 -7.90 -11.42
N ILE A 70 -5.09 -8.18 -12.71
CA ILE A 70 -6.24 -7.82 -13.55
C ILE A 70 -6.67 -9.04 -14.33
N GLU A 71 -7.93 -9.43 -14.15
CA GLU A 71 -8.58 -10.49 -14.93
C GLU A 71 -9.71 -9.90 -15.77
N ARG A 72 -9.70 -10.18 -17.07
CA ARG A 72 -10.80 -9.83 -17.98
C ARG A 72 -11.69 -11.04 -18.18
N LEU A 73 -12.93 -10.92 -17.77
CA LEU A 73 -13.90 -12.01 -17.69
C LEU A 73 -15.15 -11.65 -18.48
N HIS A 74 -16.03 -12.63 -18.68
CA HIS A 74 -17.36 -12.45 -19.25
C HIS A 74 -18.39 -13.04 -18.30
N ASP A 75 -19.52 -12.37 -18.13
CA ASP A 75 -20.64 -12.89 -17.38
C ASP A 75 -21.41 -13.97 -18.15
N ALA A 76 -22.49 -14.49 -17.57
CA ALA A 76 -23.30 -15.55 -18.17
C ALA A 76 -23.97 -15.10 -19.50
N ASP A 77 -24.15 -13.81 -19.70
CA ASP A 77 -24.72 -13.22 -20.92
C ASP A 77 -23.64 -12.83 -21.94
N GLY A 78 -22.37 -13.11 -21.64
CA GLY A 78 -21.22 -12.79 -22.48
C GLY A 78 -20.78 -11.32 -22.40
N LYS A 79 -21.31 -10.54 -21.44
CA LYS A 79 -20.86 -9.16 -21.23
C LYS A 79 -19.48 -9.14 -20.57
N PRO A 80 -18.49 -8.41 -21.11
CA PRO A 80 -17.19 -8.32 -20.52
C PRO A 80 -17.21 -7.50 -19.22
N TYR A 81 -16.40 -7.91 -18.25
CA TYR A 81 -16.11 -7.16 -17.03
C TYR A 81 -14.67 -7.40 -16.58
N THR A 82 -14.16 -6.53 -15.73
CA THR A 82 -12.82 -6.61 -15.18
C THR A 82 -12.89 -6.91 -13.68
N SER A 83 -12.17 -7.93 -13.26
CA SER A 83 -11.90 -8.23 -11.84
C SER A 83 -10.48 -7.79 -11.50
N VAL A 84 -10.33 -6.97 -10.49
CA VAL A 84 -9.06 -6.37 -10.11
C VAL A 84 -8.76 -6.70 -8.66
N THR A 85 -7.55 -7.22 -8.42
CA THR A 85 -7.00 -7.39 -7.08
C THR A 85 -5.97 -6.30 -6.84
N CYS A 86 -6.16 -5.55 -5.77
CA CYS A 86 -5.27 -4.48 -5.36
C CYS A 86 -4.70 -4.79 -3.97
N ILE A 87 -3.43 -4.46 -3.78
CA ILE A 87 -2.69 -4.65 -2.53
C ILE A 87 -2.39 -3.31 -1.89
N ASN A 88 -2.22 -3.28 -0.56
CA ASN A 88 -1.82 -2.07 0.15
C ASN A 88 -0.57 -1.46 -0.48
N SER A 89 -0.57 -0.15 -0.61
CA SER A 89 0.48 0.60 -1.32
C SER A 89 1.87 0.47 -0.70
N ILE A 90 2.00 0.13 0.58
CA ILE A 90 3.30 -0.15 1.21
C ILE A 90 4.03 -1.31 0.52
N ASN A 91 3.31 -2.21 -0.15
CA ASN A 91 3.91 -3.33 -0.86
C ASN A 91 4.74 -2.91 -2.09
N GLU A 92 4.61 -1.67 -2.58
CA GLU A 92 5.53 -1.17 -3.62
C GLU A 92 6.99 -1.13 -3.15
N THR A 93 7.23 -1.08 -1.84
CA THR A 93 8.57 -1.11 -1.25
C THR A 93 9.30 -2.45 -1.42
N TRP A 94 8.64 -3.49 -1.97
CA TRP A 94 9.31 -4.69 -2.46
C TRP A 94 10.19 -4.41 -3.69
N ASP A 95 9.80 -3.43 -4.51
CA ASP A 95 10.53 -3.04 -5.73
C ASP A 95 11.67 -2.05 -5.43
N ASP A 96 11.67 -1.43 -4.25
CA ASP A 96 12.72 -0.55 -3.77
C ASP A 96 13.85 -1.36 -3.10
N TYR A 97 15.09 -0.97 -3.38
CA TYR A 97 16.26 -1.76 -3.00
C TYR A 97 17.23 -1.00 -2.09
N ILE A 98 17.71 -1.68 -1.05
CA ILE A 98 18.75 -1.19 -0.15
C ILE A 98 20.06 -1.90 -0.49
N GLU A 99 21.05 -1.15 -0.96
CA GLU A 99 22.38 -1.70 -1.23
C GLU A 99 23.18 -1.91 0.05
N ASP A 100 23.41 -0.85 0.82
CA ASP A 100 24.10 -0.90 2.12
C ASP A 100 23.69 0.32 2.98
N LYS A 101 22.97 0.07 4.06
CA LYS A 101 22.62 1.11 5.05
C LYS A 101 22.84 0.57 6.45
N ARG A 102 23.52 1.35 7.30
CA ARG A 102 23.95 0.96 8.64
C ARG A 102 23.53 1.97 9.70
N PRO A 103 22.23 2.22 9.88
CA PRO A 103 21.76 3.17 10.86
C PRO A 103 22.10 2.71 12.29
N SER A 104 22.37 3.70 13.12
CA SER A 104 22.55 3.53 14.55
C SER A 104 21.82 4.64 15.29
N GLY A 105 21.10 4.31 16.34
CA GLY A 105 20.33 5.25 17.14
C GLY A 105 18.86 4.85 17.28
N SER A 106 17.95 5.83 17.23
CA SER A 106 16.51 5.58 17.41
C SER A 106 15.87 4.86 16.21
N ALA A 107 14.70 4.29 16.45
CA ALA A 107 13.87 3.70 15.38
C ALA A 107 13.55 4.71 14.28
N ALA A 108 13.27 5.97 14.63
CA ALA A 108 13.02 7.03 13.66
C ALA A 108 14.20 7.29 12.72
N VAL A 109 15.43 7.28 13.25
CA VAL A 109 16.66 7.43 12.44
C VAL A 109 16.83 6.24 11.49
N ALA A 110 16.61 5.03 11.99
CA ALA A 110 16.70 3.82 11.19
C ALA A 110 15.63 3.80 10.08
N LEU A 111 14.39 4.14 10.42
CA LEU A 111 13.27 4.20 9.48
C LEU A 111 13.53 5.25 8.38
N ALA A 112 13.99 6.45 8.73
CA ALA A 112 14.37 7.48 7.76
C ALA A 112 15.48 7.01 6.82
N SER A 113 16.45 6.26 7.34
CA SER A 113 17.51 5.67 6.52
C SER A 113 16.97 4.65 5.52
N ILE A 114 16.07 3.76 5.95
CA ILE A 114 15.48 2.72 5.11
C ILE A 114 14.63 3.35 4.00
N LEU A 115 13.79 4.34 4.33
CA LEU A 115 12.85 4.97 3.40
C LEU A 115 13.50 5.98 2.44
N ALA A 116 14.76 6.37 2.69
CA ALA A 116 15.45 7.34 1.84
C ALA A 116 15.53 6.86 0.37
N GLY A 117 14.97 7.64 -0.53
CA GLY A 117 14.88 7.35 -1.96
C GLY A 117 13.56 6.71 -2.39
N THR A 118 12.67 6.39 -1.45
CA THR A 118 11.28 6.00 -1.72
C THR A 118 10.37 7.23 -1.66
N ARG A 119 9.09 7.08 -1.97
CA ARG A 119 8.08 8.13 -1.74
C ARG A 119 7.55 8.19 -0.30
N TRP A 120 7.92 7.22 0.51
CA TRP A 120 7.46 7.10 1.91
C TRP A 120 8.32 7.95 2.84
N GLU A 121 7.67 8.58 3.80
CA GLU A 121 8.31 9.41 4.81
C GLU A 121 8.01 8.91 6.22
N VAL A 122 8.86 9.27 7.16
CA VAL A 122 8.64 8.95 8.58
C VAL A 122 7.59 9.88 9.15
N GLY A 123 6.48 9.33 9.59
CA GLY A 123 5.47 10.05 10.35
C GLY A 123 5.81 10.14 11.83
N ASN A 124 4.83 9.92 12.69
CA ASN A 124 5.06 9.85 14.13
C ASN A 124 5.77 8.53 14.50
N CYS A 125 6.89 8.62 15.18
CA CYS A 125 7.65 7.46 15.66
C CYS A 125 8.02 7.68 17.13
N ASP A 126 7.30 7.01 18.00
CA ASP A 126 7.45 7.10 19.47
C ASP A 126 8.14 5.87 20.09
N GLN A 127 8.63 4.94 19.27
CA GLN A 127 9.34 3.75 19.73
C GLN A 127 10.58 4.13 20.52
N PRO A 128 10.66 3.80 21.82
CA PRO A 128 11.79 4.16 22.67
C PRO A 128 13.01 3.27 22.41
N GLY A 129 14.17 3.78 22.84
CA GLY A 129 15.42 3.04 22.78
C GLY A 129 16.22 3.28 21.51
N GLY A 130 17.42 2.70 21.49
CA GLY A 130 18.34 2.79 20.39
C GLY A 130 18.97 1.43 20.10
N ALA A 131 19.26 1.19 18.84
CA ALA A 131 19.94 0.00 18.36
C ALA A 131 20.78 0.33 17.12
N SER A 132 21.45 -0.66 16.58
CA SER A 132 22.11 -0.58 15.28
C SER A 132 21.85 -1.85 14.48
N HIS A 133 21.72 -1.70 13.18
CA HIS A 133 21.52 -2.81 12.27
C HIS A 133 22.16 -2.53 10.91
N THR A 134 22.53 -3.59 10.20
CA THR A 134 23.04 -3.49 8.84
C THR A 134 21.99 -4.05 7.88
N PHE A 135 21.48 -3.19 7.01
CA PHE A 135 20.61 -3.54 5.90
C PHE A 135 21.46 -3.65 4.64
N TYR A 136 21.61 -4.85 4.13
CA TYR A 136 22.54 -5.12 3.04
C TYR A 136 21.92 -6.01 1.98
N HIS A 137 21.84 -5.48 0.74
CA HIS A 137 21.29 -6.19 -0.43
C HIS A 137 19.89 -6.79 -0.20
N ILE A 138 18.98 -5.99 0.33
CA ILE A 138 17.58 -6.38 0.59
C ILE A 138 16.60 -5.35 0.01
N SER A 139 15.34 -5.74 -0.13
CA SER A 139 14.27 -4.78 -0.45
C SER A 139 13.99 -3.85 0.75
N VAL A 140 13.42 -2.69 0.48
CA VAL A 140 12.96 -1.78 1.55
C VAL A 140 11.92 -2.49 2.41
N ARG A 141 11.03 -3.30 1.82
CA ARG A 141 10.01 -4.06 2.56
C ARG A 141 10.61 -5.05 3.56
N GLU A 142 11.65 -5.79 3.17
CA GLU A 142 12.42 -6.64 4.08
C GLU A 142 13.11 -5.82 5.17
N GLY A 143 13.68 -4.67 4.79
CA GLY A 143 14.30 -3.73 5.73
C GLY A 143 13.31 -3.24 6.79
N LEU A 144 12.06 -2.94 6.44
CA LEU A 144 11.01 -2.59 7.39
C LEU A 144 10.70 -3.74 8.36
N SER A 145 10.66 -4.98 7.89
CA SER A 145 10.48 -6.16 8.74
C SER A 145 11.65 -6.35 9.72
N ASP A 146 12.87 -6.17 9.26
CA ASP A 146 14.07 -6.30 10.10
C ASP A 146 14.20 -5.14 11.10
N LEU A 147 13.72 -3.95 10.74
CA LEU A 147 13.60 -2.81 11.65
C LEU A 147 12.68 -3.16 12.83
N LEU A 148 11.51 -3.71 12.57
CA LEU A 148 10.55 -4.12 13.61
C LEU A 148 11.15 -5.20 14.52
N LYS A 149 11.91 -6.15 13.98
CA LYS A 149 12.61 -7.18 14.79
C LYS A 149 13.70 -6.57 15.68
N THR A 150 14.39 -5.53 15.21
CA THR A 150 15.55 -4.95 15.90
C THR A 150 15.14 -3.90 16.94
N TRP A 151 14.23 -2.98 16.59
CA TRP A 151 13.77 -1.90 17.47
C TRP A 151 12.46 -2.21 18.18
N GLY A 152 11.68 -3.18 17.67
CA GLY A 152 10.35 -3.50 18.18
C GLY A 152 9.28 -2.55 17.66
N GLY A 153 8.07 -2.64 18.25
CA GLY A 153 6.93 -1.79 17.89
C GLY A 153 6.09 -2.36 16.76
N GLU A 154 5.21 -1.52 16.25
CA GLU A 154 4.32 -1.81 15.12
C GLU A 154 4.51 -0.73 14.05
N LEU A 155 4.29 -1.08 12.80
CA LEU A 155 4.32 -0.18 11.67
C LEU A 155 2.90 0.08 11.19
N GLU A 156 2.52 1.34 11.18
CA GLU A 156 1.25 1.81 10.61
C GLU A 156 1.54 2.70 9.41
N THR A 157 0.76 2.54 8.35
CA THR A 157 0.81 3.41 7.17
C THR A 157 -0.31 4.42 7.24
N VAL A 158 0.02 5.70 7.07
CA VAL A 158 -0.94 6.80 7.00
C VAL A 158 -0.85 7.43 5.62
N ILE A 159 -1.98 7.52 4.94
CA ILE A 159 -2.09 8.18 3.64
C ILE A 159 -2.58 9.60 3.87
N GLU A 160 -1.72 10.56 3.57
CA GLU A 160 -2.06 11.99 3.60
C GLU A 160 -2.57 12.41 2.22
N THR A 161 -3.69 13.10 2.19
CA THR A 161 -4.24 13.70 0.97
C THR A 161 -4.13 15.21 1.10
N ASP A 162 -3.42 15.84 0.18
CA ASP A 162 -3.50 17.29 -0.03
C ASP A 162 -4.92 17.59 -0.52
N GLY A 163 -5.75 18.07 0.35
CA GLY A 163 -7.18 18.28 0.32
C GLY A 163 -7.92 18.45 -0.99
#